data_95822fe44c5b6bc6e206761f80aba497
#
_entry.id   95822fe44c5b6bc6e206761f80aba497
#
_cell.length_a   1.000
_cell.length_b   1.000
_cell.length_c   1.000
_cell.angle_alpha   90.00
_cell.angle_beta   90.00
_cell.angle_gamma   90.00
#
_symmetry.space_group_name_H-M   'P 1'
#
loop_
_entity.id
_entity.type
_entity.pdbx_description
1 polymer ?
#
loop_
_entity_poly.entity_id
_entity_poly.type
_entity_poly.pdbx_seq_one_letter_code
_entity_poly.pdbx_strand_id
1 'polypeptide(L)'
;MRQLLIIWHSMTGGSEALARAAYDGARRAQGVDVQLVNAADAGAAQVMSADGYLFAFPENLAAISGGMKSFFDRCYYPCLGALNGRPYAMIICAGSDGRNAVAQAERIATGWRLRQIAESRIVCTHAQTSEAILAPKTMNEADQQAAADLGEQIATGLLIGIY
;
A
#
# COMPACT_ATOMS: atom_id res chain seq x y z
N MET A 1 -19.87 7.63 5.54
CA MET A 1 -19.42 6.64 4.53
C MET A 1 -18.02 6.20 4.92
N ARG A 2 -17.71 4.89 4.91
CA ARG A 2 -16.37 4.40 5.23
C ARG A 2 -15.37 4.86 4.19
N GLN A 3 -14.13 5.10 4.61
CA GLN A 3 -13.05 5.57 3.75
C GLN A 3 -11.89 4.58 3.70
N LEU A 4 -11.50 4.15 2.49
CA LEU A 4 -10.26 3.40 2.24
C LEU A 4 -9.24 4.31 1.57
N LEU A 5 -8.06 4.46 2.18
CA LEU A 5 -6.97 5.24 1.64
C LEU A 5 -5.88 4.31 1.09
N ILE A 6 -5.68 4.35 -0.21
CA ILE A 6 -4.60 3.65 -0.91
C ILE A 6 -3.47 4.64 -1.15
N ILE A 7 -2.33 4.42 -0.50
CA ILE A 7 -1.16 5.28 -0.61
C ILE A 7 -0.08 4.53 -1.38
N TRP A 8 0.43 5.14 -2.43
CA TRP A 8 1.41 4.50 -3.29
C TRP A 8 2.62 5.37 -3.58
N HIS A 9 3.75 4.71 -3.80
CA HIS A 9 4.95 5.27 -4.41
C HIS A 9 5.48 4.30 -5.45
N SER A 10 6.02 4.80 -6.53
CA SER A 10 6.61 3.98 -7.59
C SER A 10 7.81 4.69 -8.24
N MET A 11 8.83 3.92 -8.60
CA MET A 11 9.99 4.43 -9.36
C MET A 11 9.83 4.17 -10.85
N THR A 12 9.34 2.99 -11.22
CA THR A 12 9.31 2.51 -12.60
C THR A 12 7.93 2.00 -13.04
N GLY A 13 6.89 2.27 -12.25
CA GLY A 13 5.50 1.99 -12.60
C GLY A 13 4.90 0.70 -12.03
N GLY A 14 5.71 -0.23 -11.50
CA GLY A 14 5.19 -1.52 -10.99
C GLY A 14 4.24 -1.35 -9.82
N SER A 15 4.67 -0.68 -8.77
CA SER A 15 3.84 -0.43 -7.59
C SER A 15 2.62 0.45 -7.91
N GLU A 16 2.75 1.41 -8.82
CA GLU A 16 1.62 2.22 -9.28
C GLU A 16 0.57 1.35 -9.97
N ALA A 17 0.96 0.45 -10.87
CA ALA A 17 0.03 -0.46 -11.56
C ALA A 17 -0.74 -1.33 -10.56
N LEU A 18 -0.06 -1.88 -9.55
CA LEU A 18 -0.70 -2.69 -8.51
C LEU A 18 -1.63 -1.84 -7.61
N ALA A 19 -1.24 -0.62 -7.27
CA ALA A 19 -2.09 0.30 -6.50
C ALA A 19 -3.36 0.69 -7.26
N ARG A 20 -3.26 0.93 -8.58
CA ARG A 20 -4.41 1.21 -9.43
C ARG A 20 -5.33 0.00 -9.56
N ALA A 21 -4.79 -1.20 -9.73
CA ALA A 21 -5.58 -2.43 -9.74
C ALA A 21 -6.33 -2.63 -8.41
N ALA A 22 -5.66 -2.41 -7.27
CA ALA A 22 -6.31 -2.48 -5.96
C ALA A 22 -7.42 -1.41 -5.81
N TYR A 23 -7.20 -0.20 -6.31
CA TYR A 23 -8.20 0.87 -6.33
C TYR A 23 -9.44 0.47 -7.14
N ASP A 24 -9.23 -0.07 -8.35
CA ASP A 24 -10.33 -0.52 -9.20
C ASP A 24 -11.12 -1.67 -8.56
N GLY A 25 -10.42 -2.60 -7.91
CA GLY A 25 -11.05 -3.67 -7.12
C GLY A 25 -11.87 -3.12 -5.94
N ALA A 26 -11.29 -2.21 -5.16
CA ALA A 26 -11.94 -1.61 -4.00
C ALA A 26 -13.25 -0.87 -4.36
N ARG A 27 -13.30 -0.24 -5.52
CA ARG A 27 -14.49 0.48 -6.01
C ARG A 27 -15.67 -0.42 -6.37
N ARG A 28 -15.47 -1.73 -6.44
CA ARG A 28 -16.59 -2.69 -6.62
C ARG A 28 -17.47 -2.76 -5.36
N ALA A 29 -16.90 -2.48 -4.19
CA ALA A 29 -17.66 -2.35 -2.95
C ALA A 29 -18.37 -1.00 -2.88
N GLN A 30 -19.61 -0.94 -3.35
CA GLN A 30 -20.41 0.29 -3.31
C GLN A 30 -20.68 0.72 -1.85
N GLY A 31 -20.49 2.01 -1.55
CA GLY A 31 -20.70 2.56 -0.21
C GLY A 31 -19.41 2.80 0.59
N VAL A 32 -18.25 2.56 -0.01
CA VAL A 32 -16.94 2.96 0.51
C VAL A 32 -16.36 4.08 -0.36
N ASP A 33 -15.88 5.15 0.25
CA ASP A 33 -15.11 6.19 -0.43
C ASP A 33 -13.66 5.69 -0.56
N VAL A 34 -13.19 5.49 -1.79
CA VAL A 34 -11.84 4.98 -2.05
C VAL A 34 -10.98 6.08 -2.63
N GLN A 35 -9.90 6.41 -1.95
CA GLN A 35 -8.93 7.39 -2.38
C GLN A 35 -7.62 6.71 -2.79
N LEU A 36 -7.07 7.11 -3.94
CA LEU A 36 -5.77 6.67 -4.43
C LEU A 36 -4.83 7.87 -4.46
N VAL A 37 -3.83 7.92 -3.60
CA VAL A 37 -2.99 9.10 -3.39
C VAL A 37 -1.51 8.72 -3.47
N ASN A 38 -0.73 9.52 -4.19
CA ASN A 38 0.72 9.37 -4.19
C ASN A 38 1.29 9.71 -2.80
N ALA A 39 2.29 8.96 -2.36
CA ALA A 39 2.94 9.17 -1.07
C ALA A 39 3.50 10.59 -0.89
N ALA A 40 3.88 11.26 -1.98
CA ALA A 40 4.35 12.65 -1.94
C ALA A 40 3.24 13.63 -1.55
N ASP A 41 2.00 13.35 -1.93
CA ASP A 41 0.83 14.22 -1.76
C ASP A 41 -0.01 13.83 -0.53
N ALA A 42 0.14 12.61 -0.03
CA ALA A 42 -0.60 12.12 1.13
C ALA A 42 -0.17 12.86 2.41
N GLY A 43 -1.14 13.30 3.18
CA GLY A 43 -0.91 14.04 4.43
C GLY A 43 -1.63 13.45 5.64
N ALA A 44 -1.25 13.90 6.84
CA ALA A 44 -1.80 13.42 8.10
C ALA A 44 -3.33 13.55 8.19
N ALA A 45 -3.92 14.62 7.64
CA ALA A 45 -5.36 14.81 7.66
C ALA A 45 -6.11 13.70 6.90
N GLN A 46 -5.61 13.29 5.72
CA GLN A 46 -6.16 12.17 4.96
C GLN A 46 -6.00 10.85 5.71
N VAL A 47 -4.81 10.62 6.30
CA VAL A 47 -4.56 9.42 7.10
C VAL A 47 -5.51 9.35 8.30
N MET A 48 -5.72 10.45 9.00
CA MET A 48 -6.63 10.48 10.15
C MET A 48 -8.10 10.29 9.79
N SER A 49 -8.53 10.72 8.59
CA SER A 49 -9.93 10.59 8.16
C SER A 49 -10.27 9.19 7.65
N ALA A 50 -9.30 8.41 7.17
CA ALA A 50 -9.54 7.09 6.60
C ALA A 50 -9.84 6.03 7.66
N ASP A 51 -10.70 5.08 7.34
CA ASP A 51 -11.05 3.93 8.21
C ASP A 51 -10.12 2.72 7.99
N GLY A 52 -9.42 2.66 6.86
CA GLY A 52 -8.48 1.59 6.54
C GLY A 52 -7.47 2.00 5.47
N TYR A 53 -6.42 1.22 5.32
CA TYR A 53 -5.26 1.58 4.50
C TYR A 53 -4.78 0.42 3.62
N LEU A 54 -4.31 0.78 2.41
CA LEU A 54 -3.46 -0.08 1.60
C LEU A 54 -2.21 0.71 1.22
N PHE A 55 -1.02 0.17 1.53
CA PHE A 55 0.25 0.76 1.17
C PHE A 55 0.88 -0.03 0.03
N ALA A 56 1.19 0.63 -1.09
CA ALA A 56 1.81 0.01 -2.27
C ALA A 56 3.08 0.75 -2.65
N PHE A 57 4.23 0.09 -2.57
CA PHE A 57 5.52 0.73 -2.78
C PHE A 57 6.61 -0.28 -3.16
N PRO A 58 7.71 0.18 -3.79
CA PRO A 58 8.81 -0.71 -4.12
C PRO A 58 9.80 -0.87 -2.96
N GLU A 59 10.46 -2.02 -2.93
CA GLU A 59 11.74 -2.17 -2.23
C GLU A 59 12.83 -1.49 -3.06
N ASN A 60 13.55 -0.55 -2.46
CA ASN A 60 14.72 0.08 -3.06
C ASN A 60 15.92 -0.13 -2.13
N LEU A 61 17.01 -0.69 -2.64
CA LEU A 61 18.23 -0.95 -1.85
C LEU A 61 17.93 -1.69 -0.54
N ALA A 62 17.16 -2.75 -0.64
CA ALA A 62 16.73 -3.60 0.47
C ALA A 62 15.91 -2.89 1.57
N ALA A 63 15.25 -1.78 1.27
CA ALA A 63 14.49 -0.99 2.23
C ALA A 63 13.18 -0.46 1.63
N ILE A 64 12.33 0.14 2.46
CA ILE A 64 11.20 0.95 2.00
C ILE A 64 11.72 2.01 1.05
N SER A 65 11.06 2.22 -0.10
CA SER A 65 11.41 3.29 -1.01
C SER A 65 11.42 4.66 -0.31
N GLY A 66 12.36 5.54 -0.69
CA GLY A 66 12.53 6.85 -0.06
C GLY A 66 11.25 7.70 -0.06
N GLY A 67 10.47 7.67 -1.15
CA GLY A 67 9.20 8.40 -1.23
C GLY A 67 8.15 7.89 -0.24
N MET A 68 8.00 6.58 -0.08
CA MET A 68 7.11 6.01 0.93
C MET A 68 7.62 6.25 2.35
N LYS A 69 8.93 6.11 2.58
CA LYS A 69 9.52 6.41 3.90
C LYS A 69 9.31 7.87 4.29
N SER A 70 9.47 8.80 3.35
CA SER A 70 9.20 10.22 3.57
C SER A 70 7.74 10.50 3.95
N PHE A 71 6.78 9.81 3.34
CA PHE A 71 5.39 9.85 3.76
C PHE A 71 5.23 9.39 5.22
N PHE A 72 5.79 8.24 5.58
CA PHE A 72 5.73 7.76 6.97
C PHE A 72 6.37 8.76 7.94
N ASP A 73 7.53 9.32 7.62
CA ASP A 73 8.22 10.30 8.46
C ASP A 73 7.36 11.55 8.70
N ARG A 74 6.66 12.05 7.67
CA ARG A 74 5.80 13.23 7.80
C ARG A 74 4.54 12.98 8.62
N CYS A 75 3.96 11.78 8.48
CA CYS A 75 2.63 11.49 9.04
C CYS A 75 2.69 10.76 10.39
N TYR A 76 3.83 10.15 10.75
CA TYR A 76 3.91 9.26 11.90
C TYR A 76 3.47 9.93 13.20
N TYR A 77 4.14 10.99 13.60
CA TYR A 77 3.84 11.67 14.85
C TYR A 77 2.49 12.41 14.84
N PRO A 78 2.11 13.13 13.79
CA PRO A 78 0.78 13.73 13.71
C PRO A 78 -0.38 12.74 13.87
N CYS A 79 -0.21 11.49 13.42
CA CYS A 79 -1.24 10.46 13.47
C CYS A 79 -1.11 9.52 14.69
N LEU A 80 -0.07 9.67 15.50
CA LEU A 80 0.22 8.75 16.61
C LEU A 80 -0.93 8.73 17.62
N GLY A 81 -1.43 7.54 17.92
CA GLY A 81 -2.53 7.34 18.84
C GLY A 81 -3.93 7.54 18.26
N ALA A 82 -4.05 8.06 17.02
CA ALA A 82 -5.32 8.31 16.35
C ALA A 82 -5.83 7.15 15.46
N LEU A 83 -4.98 6.18 15.15
CA LEU A 83 -5.24 5.14 14.15
C LEU A 83 -5.49 3.74 14.75
N ASN A 84 -5.56 3.63 16.06
CA ASN A 84 -5.55 2.35 16.76
C ASN A 84 -6.62 1.38 16.25
N GLY A 85 -6.18 0.18 15.84
CA GLY A 85 -7.03 -0.91 15.39
C GLY A 85 -7.55 -0.80 13.97
N ARG A 86 -7.26 0.29 13.23
CA ARG A 86 -7.69 0.40 11.83
C ARG A 86 -6.99 -0.65 10.97
N PRO A 87 -7.73 -1.27 10.02
CA PRO A 87 -7.18 -2.33 9.18
C PRO A 87 -6.18 -1.79 8.15
N TYR A 88 -5.16 -2.59 7.85
CA TYR A 88 -4.27 -2.31 6.74
C TYR A 88 -3.80 -3.57 6.02
N ALA A 89 -3.37 -3.40 4.77
CA ALA A 89 -2.63 -4.37 3.99
C ALA A 89 -1.50 -3.68 3.20
N MET A 90 -0.56 -4.47 2.67
CA MET A 90 0.59 -3.96 1.90
C MET A 90 0.82 -4.76 0.63
N ILE A 91 1.26 -4.07 -0.43
CA ILE A 91 1.78 -4.64 -1.67
C ILE A 91 3.16 -4.04 -1.90
N ILE A 92 4.17 -4.89 -1.98
CA ILE A 92 5.56 -4.50 -2.20
C ILE A 92 6.04 -5.04 -3.54
N CYS A 93 6.50 -4.15 -4.41
CA CYS A 93 7.15 -4.52 -5.66
C CYS A 93 8.66 -4.55 -5.44
N ALA A 94 9.29 -5.69 -5.69
CA ALA A 94 10.71 -5.87 -5.46
C ALA A 94 11.43 -6.41 -6.70
N GLY A 95 12.75 -6.27 -6.73
CA GLY A 95 13.57 -6.93 -7.73
C GLY A 95 13.65 -8.43 -7.50
N SER A 96 14.09 -8.83 -6.30
CA SER A 96 14.35 -10.24 -5.99
C SER A 96 13.90 -10.69 -4.60
N ASP A 97 13.69 -9.78 -3.63
CA ASP A 97 13.37 -10.16 -2.26
C ASP A 97 12.13 -9.45 -1.70
N GLY A 98 12.24 -8.19 -1.25
CA GLY A 98 11.14 -7.40 -0.67
C GLY A 98 10.92 -7.60 0.83
N ARG A 99 11.45 -8.65 1.45
CA ARG A 99 11.15 -9.01 2.85
C ARG A 99 11.59 -7.94 3.85
N ASN A 100 12.73 -7.30 3.62
CA ASN A 100 13.19 -6.26 4.54
C ASN A 100 12.33 -5.00 4.46
N ALA A 101 11.88 -4.61 3.28
CA ALA A 101 10.94 -3.50 3.11
C ALA A 101 9.59 -3.80 3.80
N VAL A 102 9.09 -5.03 3.70
CA VAL A 102 7.92 -5.51 4.46
C VAL A 102 8.14 -5.35 5.95
N ALA A 103 9.22 -5.92 6.49
CA ALA A 103 9.52 -5.88 7.92
C ALA A 103 9.61 -4.46 8.48
N GLN A 104 10.23 -3.55 7.73
CA GLN A 104 10.31 -2.13 8.11
C GLN A 104 8.93 -1.45 8.15
N ALA A 105 8.12 -1.66 7.11
CA ALA A 105 6.80 -1.05 7.02
C ALA A 105 5.81 -1.61 8.05
N GLU A 106 5.83 -2.93 8.29
CA GLU A 106 5.02 -3.57 9.33
C GLU A 106 5.39 -3.05 10.72
N ARG A 107 6.67 -2.78 10.98
CA ARG A 107 7.11 -2.18 12.24
C ARG A 107 6.55 -0.76 12.42
N ILE A 108 6.50 0.04 11.37
CA ILE A 108 5.90 1.39 11.39
C ILE A 108 4.38 1.28 11.64
N ALA A 109 3.70 0.38 10.91
CA ALA A 109 2.27 0.13 11.10
C ALA A 109 1.93 -0.34 12.52
N THR A 110 2.79 -1.17 13.12
CA THR A 110 2.69 -1.58 14.53
C THR A 110 2.82 -0.38 15.48
N GLY A 111 3.69 0.56 15.18
CA GLY A 111 3.82 1.81 15.95
C GLY A 111 2.55 2.66 15.90
N TRP A 112 1.87 2.70 14.77
CA TRP A 112 0.53 3.31 14.62
C TRP A 112 -0.59 2.46 15.22
N ARG A 113 -0.31 1.26 15.71
CA ARG A 113 -1.27 0.27 16.23
C ARG A 113 -2.34 -0.10 15.18
N LEU A 114 -1.96 -0.14 13.93
CA LEU A 114 -2.79 -0.67 12.86
C LEU A 114 -2.93 -2.19 12.99
N ARG A 115 -4.02 -2.73 12.48
CA ARG A 115 -4.29 -4.17 12.44
C ARG A 115 -4.08 -4.70 11.04
N GLN A 116 -3.10 -5.57 10.87
CA GLN A 116 -2.89 -6.26 9.60
C GLN A 116 -4.03 -7.24 9.33
N ILE A 117 -4.64 -7.16 8.14
CA ILE A 117 -5.80 -7.98 7.78
C ILE A 117 -5.52 -8.99 6.66
N ALA A 118 -4.37 -8.88 6.04
CA ALA A 118 -3.87 -9.82 5.04
C ALA A 118 -2.35 -9.87 5.11
N GLU A 119 -1.76 -11.01 4.75
CA GLU A 119 -0.32 -11.13 4.60
C GLU A 119 0.20 -10.13 3.57
N SER A 120 1.34 -9.49 3.85
CA SER A 120 1.96 -8.53 2.93
C SER A 120 2.37 -9.22 1.63
N ARG A 121 1.86 -8.71 0.52
CA ARG A 121 2.09 -9.29 -0.80
C ARG A 121 3.38 -8.75 -1.41
N ILE A 122 4.31 -9.63 -1.75
CA ILE A 122 5.54 -9.29 -2.47
C ILE A 122 5.40 -9.75 -3.92
N VAL A 123 5.62 -8.81 -4.85
CA VAL A 123 5.66 -9.08 -6.30
C VAL A 123 7.07 -8.82 -6.80
N CYS A 124 7.78 -9.88 -7.20
CA CYS A 124 9.15 -9.78 -7.71
C CYS A 124 9.17 -9.63 -9.24
N THR A 125 9.92 -8.64 -9.71
CA THR A 125 10.12 -8.40 -11.14
C THR A 125 11.27 -9.20 -11.72
N HIS A 126 12.15 -9.72 -10.87
CA HIS A 126 13.37 -10.46 -11.24
C HIS A 126 14.34 -9.65 -12.12
N ALA A 127 14.25 -8.32 -12.09
CA ALA A 127 15.19 -7.45 -12.77
C ALA A 127 16.56 -7.50 -12.10
N GLN A 128 17.60 -7.89 -12.85
CA GLN A 128 18.95 -8.15 -12.30
C GLN A 128 20.03 -7.20 -12.86
N THR A 129 19.76 -6.49 -13.94
CA THR A 129 20.68 -5.51 -14.52
C THR A 129 20.20 -4.09 -14.24
N SER A 130 21.11 -3.13 -14.21
CA SER A 130 20.75 -1.70 -14.02
C SER A 130 19.74 -1.24 -15.07
N GLU A 131 19.89 -1.67 -16.32
CA GLU A 131 18.96 -1.36 -17.39
C GLU A 131 17.55 -1.92 -17.11
N ALA A 132 17.44 -3.20 -16.76
CA ALA A 132 16.16 -3.85 -16.43
C ALA A 132 15.52 -3.25 -15.15
N ILE A 133 16.33 -2.89 -14.15
CA ILE A 133 15.86 -2.27 -12.90
C ILE A 133 15.26 -0.88 -13.17
N LEU A 134 15.87 -0.10 -14.04
CA LEU A 134 15.44 1.27 -14.36
C LEU A 134 14.36 1.32 -15.46
N ALA A 135 14.14 0.25 -16.19
CA ALA A 135 13.12 0.19 -17.24
C ALA A 135 11.69 0.27 -16.66
N PRO A 136 10.74 0.85 -17.40
CA PRO A 136 9.32 0.80 -17.03
C PRO A 136 8.86 -0.63 -16.77
N LYS A 137 8.05 -0.82 -15.73
CA LYS A 137 7.55 -2.14 -15.33
C LYS A 137 6.12 -2.34 -15.83
N THR A 138 5.88 -3.55 -16.34
CA THR A 138 4.54 -4.04 -16.64
C THR A 138 4.25 -5.20 -15.71
N MET A 139 3.15 -5.13 -14.96
CA MET A 139 2.69 -6.21 -14.07
C MET A 139 1.85 -7.20 -14.86
N ASN A 140 2.05 -8.50 -14.61
CA ASN A 140 1.23 -9.53 -15.22
C ASN A 140 -0.21 -9.48 -14.71
N GLU A 141 -1.11 -10.10 -15.47
CA GLU A 141 -2.54 -10.10 -15.17
C GLU A 141 -2.87 -10.74 -13.81
N ALA A 142 -2.17 -11.82 -13.45
CA ALA A 142 -2.39 -12.52 -12.17
C ALA A 142 -2.06 -11.64 -10.97
N ASP A 143 -0.96 -10.88 -11.01
CA ASP A 143 -0.58 -9.97 -9.94
C ASP A 143 -1.52 -8.76 -9.86
N GLN A 144 -1.97 -8.23 -11.00
CA GLN A 144 -2.96 -7.17 -11.04
C GLN A 144 -4.31 -7.64 -10.49
N GLN A 145 -4.78 -8.85 -10.86
CA GLN A 145 -6.02 -9.40 -10.33
C GLN A 145 -5.93 -9.63 -8.82
N ALA A 146 -4.83 -10.17 -8.33
CA ALA A 146 -4.65 -10.37 -6.89
C ALA A 146 -4.59 -9.05 -6.10
N ALA A 147 -4.04 -7.98 -6.70
CA ALA A 147 -4.11 -6.65 -6.12
C ALA A 147 -5.55 -6.10 -6.10
N ALA A 148 -6.31 -6.30 -7.17
CA ALA A 148 -7.72 -5.93 -7.24
C ALA A 148 -8.56 -6.68 -6.20
N ASP A 149 -8.37 -7.98 -6.06
CA ASP A 149 -9.06 -8.81 -5.06
C ASP A 149 -8.76 -8.34 -3.64
N LEU A 150 -7.51 -7.98 -3.35
CA LEU A 150 -7.13 -7.42 -2.05
C LEU A 150 -7.83 -6.09 -1.78
N GLY A 151 -7.89 -5.20 -2.77
CA GLY A 151 -8.61 -3.92 -2.67
C GLY A 151 -10.09 -4.12 -2.38
N GLU A 152 -10.75 -5.03 -3.10
CA GLU A 152 -12.16 -5.39 -2.90
C GLU A 152 -12.39 -6.01 -1.52
N GLN A 153 -11.50 -6.89 -1.07
CA GLN A 153 -11.56 -7.50 0.26
C GLN A 153 -11.54 -6.44 1.37
N ILE A 154 -10.59 -5.49 1.31
CA ILE A 154 -10.48 -4.43 2.32
C ILE A 154 -11.73 -3.56 2.32
N ALA A 155 -12.16 -3.09 1.16
CA ALA A 155 -13.33 -2.21 1.04
C ALA A 155 -14.61 -2.90 1.53
N THR A 156 -14.83 -4.15 1.12
CA THR A 156 -15.97 -4.95 1.58
C THR A 156 -15.94 -5.15 3.10
N GLY A 157 -14.78 -5.48 3.66
CA GLY A 157 -14.63 -5.67 5.11
C GLY A 157 -14.92 -4.38 5.90
N LEU A 158 -14.48 -3.22 5.40
CA LEU A 158 -14.82 -1.92 5.98
C LEU A 158 -16.33 -1.64 5.91
N LEU A 159 -16.96 -1.95 4.78
CA LEU A 159 -18.39 -1.73 4.57
C LEU A 159 -19.25 -2.52 5.55
N ILE A 160 -18.94 -3.79 5.73
CA ILE A 160 -19.71 -4.68 6.62
C ILE A 160 -19.22 -4.70 8.07
N GLY A 161 -18.15 -3.97 8.38
CA GLY A 161 -17.70 -3.75 9.76
C GLY A 161 -17.04 -4.95 10.42
N ILE A 162 -16.32 -5.79 9.68
CA ILE A 162 -15.58 -6.96 10.22
C ILE A 162 -14.17 -6.61 10.70
N TYR A 163 -13.71 -5.43 10.46
CA TYR A 163 -12.40 -4.94 10.87
C TYR A 163 -12.47 -3.97 12.03
#